data_32dd9ecdb553503ff3ea3e7b4d3771b7
#
_entry.id   32dd9ecdb553503ff3ea3e7b4d3771b7
#
_cell.length_a   1.000
_cell.length_b   1.000
_cell.length_c   1.000
_cell.angle_alpha   90.00
_cell.angle_beta   90.00
_cell.angle_gamma   90.00
#
_symmetry.space_group_name_H-M   'P 1'
#
loop_
_entity.id
_entity.type
_entity.pdbx_description
1 polymer ?
#
loop_
_entity_poly.entity_id
_entity_poly.type
_entity_poly.pdbx_seq_one_letter_code
_entity_poly.pdbx_strand_id
1 'polypeptide(L)'
;DLLLYRKLFLSRSDKFEDQYEGTFSEPTFEEIRKLSINNPAFLDYYKSHRENVVISSWHINEYESFAMWQIFTQKSEGLAIQSTVGRIQEALHLDKTFEQHIGEVNYIDYKKEYIPFDNTFFPFLFKRKSFQYEREIRIITDVTSFDLKIDNGLKIDVDINQLIEKIYIHPKSENWYKNLVIELVQRLGFDFKIEKSDLESDILI
;
A
#
# COMPACT_ATOMS: atom_id res chain seq x y z
N ASP A 1 -8.89 -2.61 12.61
CA ASP A 1 -9.52 -3.57 11.69
C ASP A 1 -8.64 -4.80 11.42
N LEU A 2 -7.35 -4.63 11.05
CA LEU A 2 -6.47 -5.72 10.64
C LEU A 2 -6.41 -6.86 11.68
N LEU A 3 -6.07 -6.58 12.92
CA LEU A 3 -5.97 -7.58 13.97
C LEU A 3 -7.33 -8.17 14.36
N LEU A 4 -8.37 -7.33 14.43
CA LEU A 4 -9.69 -7.75 14.91
C LEU A 4 -10.42 -8.66 13.92
N TYR A 5 -10.38 -8.30 12.64
CA TYR A 5 -11.13 -9.00 11.60
C TYR A 5 -10.27 -9.89 10.71
N ARG A 6 -8.94 -9.88 10.93
CA ARG A 6 -7.96 -10.60 10.10
C ARG A 6 -8.07 -10.26 8.62
N LYS A 7 -8.36 -8.99 8.34
CA LYS A 7 -8.53 -8.48 6.97
C LYS A 7 -7.58 -7.33 6.69
N LEU A 8 -6.87 -7.42 5.58
CA LEU A 8 -6.06 -6.34 5.04
C LEU A 8 -6.95 -5.44 4.18
N PHE A 9 -6.86 -4.13 4.40
CA PHE A 9 -7.57 -3.15 3.59
C PHE A 9 -6.72 -2.70 2.40
N LEU A 10 -7.33 -2.76 1.22
CA LEU A 10 -6.79 -2.23 -0.03
C LEU A 10 -7.66 -1.04 -0.44
N SER A 11 -7.05 0.14 -0.54
CA SER A 11 -7.76 1.37 -0.94
C SER A 11 -7.98 1.40 -2.44
N ARG A 12 -9.11 1.95 -2.90
CA ARG A 12 -9.31 2.24 -4.33
C ARG A 12 -8.23 3.21 -4.82
N SER A 13 -7.70 2.96 -6.00
CA SER A 13 -6.59 3.76 -6.52
C SER A 13 -6.97 5.21 -6.84
N ASP A 14 -8.24 5.48 -7.18
CA ASP A 14 -8.76 6.82 -7.43
C ASP A 14 -8.98 7.66 -6.15
N LYS A 15 -8.83 7.04 -4.96
CA LYS A 15 -8.94 7.70 -3.65
C LYS A 15 -7.60 8.11 -3.05
N PHE A 16 -6.49 7.81 -3.72
CA PHE A 16 -5.20 8.31 -3.30
C PHE A 16 -5.10 9.83 -3.43
N GLU A 17 -4.30 10.46 -2.57
CA GLU A 17 -4.11 11.90 -2.55
C GLU A 17 -3.47 12.42 -3.86
N ASP A 18 -2.51 11.67 -4.41
CA ASP A 18 -1.92 11.97 -5.71
C ASP A 18 -2.89 11.63 -6.85
N GLN A 19 -3.42 12.64 -7.52
CA GLN A 19 -4.34 12.49 -8.66
C GLN A 19 -3.72 11.74 -9.86
N TYR A 20 -2.39 11.62 -9.90
CA TYR A 20 -1.68 10.87 -10.95
C TYR A 20 -1.64 9.37 -10.70
N GLU A 21 -2.08 8.89 -9.54
CA GLU A 21 -2.13 7.46 -9.25
C GLU A 21 -2.99 6.71 -10.27
N GLY A 22 -2.43 5.64 -10.83
CA GLY A 22 -3.09 4.83 -11.85
C GLY A 22 -3.31 5.56 -13.17
N THR A 23 -2.57 6.64 -13.45
CA THR A 23 -2.59 7.34 -14.74
C THR A 23 -1.31 7.09 -15.53
N PHE A 24 -1.35 7.44 -16.80
CA PHE A 24 -0.17 7.38 -17.67
C PHE A 24 0.62 8.70 -17.67
N SER A 25 1.91 8.59 -17.99
CA SER A 25 2.76 9.73 -18.27
C SER A 25 2.37 10.45 -19.57
N GLU A 26 2.79 11.70 -19.74
CA GLU A 26 2.49 12.48 -20.95
C GLU A 26 2.92 11.76 -22.25
N PRO A 27 4.16 11.21 -22.36
CA PRO A 27 4.56 10.48 -23.57
C PRO A 27 3.67 9.25 -23.87
N THR A 28 3.32 8.49 -22.83
CA THR A 28 2.44 7.32 -22.98
C THR A 28 1.03 7.73 -23.38
N PHE A 29 0.50 8.77 -22.75
CA PHE A 29 -0.84 9.26 -23.05
C PHE A 29 -0.99 9.75 -24.49
N GLU A 30 0.04 10.42 -25.03
CA GLU A 30 0.06 10.81 -26.45
C GLU A 30 0.01 9.63 -27.40
N GLU A 31 0.70 8.54 -27.09
CA GLU A 31 0.66 7.31 -27.88
C GLU A 31 -0.70 6.64 -27.79
N ILE A 32 -1.23 6.46 -26.59
CA ILE A 32 -2.59 5.94 -26.35
C ILE A 32 -3.62 6.76 -27.12
N ARG A 33 -3.51 8.09 -27.10
CA ARG A 33 -4.43 8.98 -27.83
C ARG A 33 -4.39 8.74 -29.34
N LYS A 34 -3.21 8.54 -29.92
CA LYS A 34 -3.09 8.21 -31.35
C LYS A 34 -3.77 6.89 -31.69
N LEU A 35 -3.62 5.89 -30.82
CA LEU A 35 -4.26 4.58 -31.00
C LEU A 35 -5.77 4.65 -30.78
N SER A 36 -6.24 5.45 -29.83
CA SER A 36 -7.65 5.58 -29.46
C SER A 36 -8.51 6.39 -30.43
N ILE A 37 -7.91 7.08 -31.41
CA ILE A 37 -8.66 7.76 -32.48
C ILE A 37 -9.64 6.78 -33.16
N ASN A 38 -9.26 5.50 -33.27
CA ASN A 38 -10.07 4.45 -33.86
C ASN A 38 -10.82 3.58 -32.84
N ASN A 39 -10.62 3.80 -31.55
CA ASN A 39 -11.27 3.04 -30.47
C ASN A 39 -11.48 3.90 -29.21
N PRO A 40 -12.54 4.72 -29.17
CA PRO A 40 -12.84 5.59 -27.99
C PRO A 40 -13.03 4.79 -26.70
N ALA A 41 -13.53 3.55 -26.77
CA ALA A 41 -13.77 2.70 -25.61
C ALA A 41 -12.49 2.38 -24.82
N PHE A 42 -11.32 2.48 -25.44
CA PHE A 42 -10.03 2.25 -24.81
C PHE A 42 -9.73 3.28 -23.69
N LEU A 43 -10.00 4.56 -23.95
CA LEU A 43 -9.81 5.62 -22.95
C LEU A 43 -10.82 5.50 -21.79
N ASP A 44 -12.05 5.13 -22.11
CA ASP A 44 -13.09 4.97 -21.08
C ASP A 44 -12.80 3.76 -20.21
N TYR A 45 -12.24 2.69 -20.76
CA TYR A 45 -11.73 1.55 -20.00
C TYR A 45 -10.71 1.99 -18.94
N TYR A 46 -9.68 2.74 -19.32
CA TYR A 46 -8.66 3.17 -18.36
C TYR A 46 -9.18 4.14 -17.28
N LYS A 47 -10.16 4.96 -17.60
CA LYS A 47 -10.81 5.82 -16.60
C LYS A 47 -11.56 4.99 -15.57
N SER A 48 -12.37 4.03 -16.02
CA SER A 48 -13.15 3.16 -15.13
C SER A 48 -12.26 2.16 -14.37
N HIS A 49 -11.14 1.76 -14.95
CA HIS A 49 -10.22 0.78 -14.36
C HIS A 49 -9.66 1.27 -13.00
N ARG A 50 -9.37 2.57 -12.86
CA ARG A 50 -8.94 3.17 -11.59
C ARG A 50 -9.94 2.98 -10.44
N GLU A 51 -11.22 2.90 -10.73
CA GLU A 51 -12.26 2.68 -9.73
C GLU A 51 -12.35 1.21 -9.29
N ASN A 52 -11.79 0.29 -10.07
CA ASN A 52 -11.84 -1.15 -9.85
C ASN A 52 -10.50 -1.75 -9.41
N VAL A 53 -9.43 -0.96 -9.38
CA VAL A 53 -8.14 -1.40 -8.86
C VAL A 53 -7.98 -0.92 -7.43
N VAL A 54 -7.70 -1.86 -6.54
CA VAL A 54 -7.48 -1.61 -5.12
C VAL A 54 -6.05 -1.96 -4.71
N ILE A 55 -5.46 -1.15 -3.83
CA ILE A 55 -4.04 -1.17 -3.53
C ILE A 55 -3.80 -1.06 -2.02
N SER A 56 -2.86 -1.86 -1.51
CA SER A 56 -2.24 -1.65 -0.20
C SER A 56 -0.76 -1.36 -0.40
N SER A 57 -0.33 -0.16 -0.03
CA SER A 57 1.05 0.30 -0.16
C SER A 57 1.86 0.04 1.10
N TRP A 58 3.11 -0.41 0.92
CA TRP A 58 4.06 -0.71 1.98
C TRP A 58 5.39 -0.04 1.68
N HIS A 59 6.06 0.45 2.71
CA HIS A 59 7.38 1.09 2.58
C HIS A 59 8.49 0.03 2.61
N ILE A 60 9.39 0.02 1.60
CA ILE A 60 10.56 -0.85 1.59
C ILE A 60 11.74 -0.11 2.21
N ASN A 61 12.24 -0.62 3.34
CA ASN A 61 13.47 -0.13 3.93
C ASN A 61 14.09 -1.20 4.86
N GLU A 62 15.40 -1.17 5.01
CA GLU A 62 16.12 -2.00 5.99
C GLU A 62 16.07 -1.39 7.40
N TYR A 63 15.88 -0.08 7.48
CA TYR A 63 15.82 0.69 8.72
C TYR A 63 14.48 1.39 8.85
N GLU A 64 14.13 1.76 10.07
CA GLU A 64 12.98 2.63 10.30
C GLU A 64 13.18 3.99 9.61
N SER A 65 12.09 4.57 9.09
CA SER A 65 12.12 5.87 8.44
C SER A 65 11.44 6.92 9.31
N PHE A 66 12.21 7.89 9.79
CA PHE A 66 11.66 9.03 10.52
C PHE A 66 10.62 9.80 9.68
N ALA A 67 10.87 9.95 8.38
CA ALA A 67 9.95 10.63 7.48
C ALA A 67 8.59 9.90 7.40
N MET A 68 8.59 8.56 7.33
CA MET A 68 7.34 7.78 7.32
C MET A 68 6.56 7.95 8.61
N TRP A 69 7.21 7.98 9.76
CA TRP A 69 6.53 8.29 11.02
C TRP A 69 5.87 9.67 11.00
N GLN A 70 6.55 10.69 10.45
CA GLN A 70 6.00 12.04 10.37
C GLN A 70 4.84 12.17 9.38
N ILE A 71 4.87 11.43 8.27
CA ILE A 71 3.85 11.52 7.22
C ILE A 71 2.60 10.73 7.61
N PHE A 72 2.78 9.49 8.09
CA PHE A 72 1.66 8.56 8.29
C PHE A 72 1.11 8.53 9.72
N THR A 73 1.75 9.23 10.67
CA THR A 73 1.24 9.33 12.03
C THR A 73 1.09 10.80 12.43
N GLN A 74 -0.12 11.20 12.76
CA GLN A 74 -0.41 12.62 13.09
C GLN A 74 0.05 13.00 14.49
N LYS A 75 0.28 12.04 15.37
CA LYS A 75 0.65 12.20 16.79
C LYS A 75 1.53 11.03 17.22
N SER A 76 1.94 11.07 18.49
CA SER A 76 2.74 10.01 19.11
C SER A 76 2.03 8.65 19.27
N GLU A 77 0.77 8.52 18.88
CA GLU A 77 -0.04 7.30 19.01
C GLU A 77 -0.12 6.54 17.67
N GLY A 78 1.04 6.26 17.10
CA GLY A 78 1.16 5.54 15.83
C GLY A 78 1.73 4.13 15.98
N LEU A 79 1.38 3.25 15.05
CA LEU A 79 1.91 1.90 14.92
C LEU A 79 2.50 1.71 13.52
N ALA A 80 3.61 0.98 13.43
CA ALA A 80 4.09 0.44 12.18
C ALA A 80 4.18 -1.09 12.27
N ILE A 81 3.74 -1.75 11.21
CA ILE A 81 3.83 -3.20 11.07
C ILE A 81 5.05 -3.50 10.21
N GLN A 82 5.95 -4.33 10.73
CA GLN A 82 7.05 -4.88 9.97
C GLN A 82 6.62 -6.22 9.36
N SER A 83 7.00 -6.40 8.10
CA SER A 83 6.85 -7.67 7.37
C SER A 83 8.01 -7.84 6.40
N THR A 84 7.99 -8.93 5.63
CA THR A 84 8.85 -9.13 4.46
C THR A 84 7.98 -9.47 3.26
N VAL A 85 8.53 -9.32 2.04
CA VAL A 85 7.81 -9.69 0.82
C VAL A 85 7.33 -11.13 0.86
N GLY A 86 8.19 -12.06 1.30
CA GLY A 86 7.83 -13.48 1.44
C GLY A 86 6.68 -13.69 2.42
N ARG A 87 6.71 -13.04 3.58
CA ARG A 87 5.63 -13.11 4.57
C ARG A 87 4.31 -12.55 4.04
N ILE A 88 4.37 -11.45 3.30
CA ILE A 88 3.18 -10.86 2.64
C ILE A 88 2.61 -11.87 1.64
N GLN A 89 3.44 -12.48 0.78
CA GLN A 89 3.00 -13.48 -0.19
C GLN A 89 2.31 -14.67 0.50
N GLU A 90 2.91 -15.23 1.53
CA GLU A 90 2.32 -16.34 2.30
C GLU A 90 1.00 -15.94 2.97
N ALA A 91 0.93 -14.74 3.55
CA ALA A 91 -0.27 -14.25 4.21
C ALA A 91 -1.46 -14.07 3.25
N LEU A 92 -1.20 -13.69 2.01
CA LEU A 92 -2.22 -13.48 0.96
C LEU A 92 -2.79 -14.80 0.43
N HIS A 93 -2.12 -15.93 0.58
CA HIS A 93 -2.64 -17.22 0.13
C HIS A 93 -3.94 -17.66 0.81
N LEU A 94 -4.34 -16.99 1.90
CA LEU A 94 -5.61 -17.27 2.59
C LEU A 94 -6.82 -16.84 1.75
N ASP A 95 -6.76 -15.69 1.10
CA ASP A 95 -7.84 -15.24 0.22
C ASP A 95 -7.76 -15.97 -1.13
N LYS A 96 -8.83 -16.68 -1.47
CA LYS A 96 -8.97 -17.41 -2.75
C LYS A 96 -9.96 -16.75 -3.70
N THR A 97 -10.56 -15.64 -3.29
CA THR A 97 -11.58 -14.93 -4.05
C THR A 97 -10.94 -14.03 -5.10
N PHE A 98 -9.87 -13.34 -4.72
CA PHE A 98 -9.23 -12.35 -5.56
C PHE A 98 -7.78 -12.76 -5.86
N GLU A 99 -7.34 -12.49 -7.08
CA GLU A 99 -5.94 -12.59 -7.44
C GLU A 99 -5.20 -11.34 -6.98
N GLN A 100 -4.13 -11.53 -6.18
CA GLN A 100 -3.30 -10.44 -5.67
C GLN A 100 -1.95 -10.46 -6.38
N HIS A 101 -1.51 -9.28 -6.81
CA HIS A 101 -0.20 -9.06 -7.41
C HIS A 101 0.64 -8.19 -6.50
N ILE A 102 1.94 -8.45 -6.44
CA ILE A 102 2.89 -7.64 -5.67
C ILE A 102 3.89 -7.03 -6.65
N GLY A 103 4.08 -5.71 -6.56
CA GLY A 103 5.01 -5.01 -7.43
C GLY A 103 5.66 -3.82 -6.73
N GLU A 104 6.93 -3.56 -7.07
CA GLU A 104 7.66 -2.38 -6.62
C GLU A 104 7.30 -1.17 -7.48
N VAL A 105 7.19 0.01 -6.86
CA VAL A 105 6.86 1.25 -7.56
C VAL A 105 8.11 1.88 -8.18
N ASN A 106 7.99 2.19 -9.47
CA ASN A 106 9.00 2.92 -10.24
C ASN A 106 8.70 4.43 -10.21
N TYR A 107 9.68 5.22 -9.75
CA TYR A 107 9.52 6.67 -9.65
C TYR A 107 10.11 7.37 -10.87
N ILE A 108 9.26 8.01 -11.66
CA ILE A 108 9.60 8.59 -12.96
C ILE A 108 9.21 10.08 -13.08
N ASP A 109 9.78 10.74 -14.08
CA ASP A 109 9.31 12.05 -14.54
C ASP A 109 8.15 11.86 -15.53
N TYR A 110 6.92 12.10 -15.08
CA TYR A 110 5.71 11.92 -15.88
C TYR A 110 5.65 12.79 -17.15
N LYS A 111 6.48 13.83 -17.24
CA LYS A 111 6.57 14.68 -18.44
C LYS A 111 7.50 14.13 -19.52
N LYS A 112 8.40 13.20 -19.15
CA LYS A 112 9.49 12.79 -20.03
C LYS A 112 9.61 11.30 -20.24
N GLU A 113 9.27 10.52 -19.21
CA GLU A 113 9.53 9.09 -19.20
C GLU A 113 8.25 8.31 -19.54
N TYR A 114 8.41 7.21 -20.25
CA TYR A 114 7.35 6.38 -20.77
C TYR A 114 6.91 5.31 -19.75
N ILE A 115 5.61 5.12 -19.61
CA ILE A 115 5.01 4.01 -18.88
C ILE A 115 4.49 3.00 -19.90
N PRO A 116 4.98 1.74 -19.92
CA PRO A 116 4.41 0.69 -20.77
C PRO A 116 2.91 0.49 -20.47
N PHE A 117 2.13 0.15 -21.49
CA PHE A 117 0.68 -0.08 -21.33
C PHE A 117 0.22 -1.45 -21.87
N ASP A 118 1.15 -2.36 -22.03
CA ASP A 118 0.93 -3.77 -22.37
C ASP A 118 0.49 -4.62 -21.15
N ASN A 119 0.57 -4.05 -19.95
CA ASN A 119 0.05 -4.64 -18.72
C ASN A 119 -0.83 -3.61 -17.97
N THR A 120 -2.05 -4.01 -17.62
CA THR A 120 -3.05 -3.16 -17.00
C THR A 120 -2.66 -2.67 -15.60
N PHE A 121 -1.72 -3.34 -14.93
CA PHE A 121 -1.22 -2.94 -13.61
C PHE A 121 -0.10 -1.90 -13.67
N PHE A 122 0.56 -1.70 -14.81
CA PHE A 122 1.68 -0.76 -14.88
C PHE A 122 1.34 0.66 -14.45
N PRO A 123 0.18 1.26 -14.80
CA PRO A 123 -0.16 2.59 -14.32
C PRO A 123 -0.17 2.73 -12.80
N PHE A 124 -0.38 1.62 -12.07
CA PHE A 124 -0.41 1.56 -10.61
C PHE A 124 0.95 1.21 -9.98
N LEU A 125 1.97 0.92 -10.79
CA LEU A 125 3.35 0.65 -10.38
C LEU A 125 4.32 1.75 -10.80
N PHE A 126 3.79 2.89 -11.25
CA PHE A 126 4.58 4.08 -11.53
C PHE A 126 4.06 5.27 -10.74
N LYS A 127 4.98 6.07 -10.22
CA LYS A 127 4.66 7.27 -9.43
C LYS A 127 5.63 8.40 -9.77
N ARG A 128 5.21 9.63 -9.51
CA ARG A 128 6.06 10.81 -9.76
C ARG A 128 7.29 10.81 -8.85
N LYS A 129 8.47 11.19 -9.38
CA LYS A 129 9.74 11.30 -8.63
C LYS A 129 9.64 12.10 -7.32
N SER A 130 8.69 13.03 -7.22
CA SER A 130 8.45 13.80 -5.99
C SER A 130 8.09 12.92 -4.79
N PHE A 131 7.62 11.71 -5.01
CA PHE A 131 7.23 10.74 -3.98
C PHE A 131 8.25 9.61 -3.78
N GLN A 132 9.44 9.68 -4.40
CA GLN A 132 10.44 8.60 -4.34
C GLN A 132 10.90 8.25 -2.91
N TYR A 133 10.69 9.14 -1.95
CA TYR A 133 10.99 8.90 -0.54
C TYR A 133 10.08 7.84 0.09
N GLU A 134 8.91 7.55 -0.52
CA GLU A 134 7.97 6.52 -0.04
C GLU A 134 8.48 5.11 -0.30
N ARG A 135 9.31 4.88 -1.33
CA ARG A 135 9.92 3.58 -1.65
C ARG A 135 8.92 2.44 -1.53
N GLU A 136 7.87 2.49 -2.35
CA GLU A 136 6.73 1.60 -2.18
C GLU A 136 6.91 0.23 -2.82
N ILE A 137 6.38 -0.79 -2.14
CA ILE A 137 5.89 -2.02 -2.74
C ILE A 137 4.37 -2.06 -2.56
N ARG A 138 3.65 -2.53 -3.56
CA ARG A 138 2.19 -2.53 -3.57
C ARG A 138 1.62 -3.93 -3.72
N ILE A 139 0.57 -4.21 -2.94
CA ILE A 139 -0.34 -5.32 -3.18
C ILE A 139 -1.48 -4.74 -4.00
N ILE A 140 -1.72 -5.30 -5.19
CA ILE A 140 -2.70 -4.78 -6.14
C ILE A 140 -3.68 -5.89 -6.49
N THR A 141 -4.96 -5.55 -6.56
CA THR A 141 -6.03 -6.44 -6.98
C THR A 141 -6.96 -5.70 -7.93
N ASP A 142 -7.28 -6.31 -9.07
CA ASP A 142 -8.31 -5.84 -9.98
C ASP A 142 -9.61 -6.60 -9.72
N VAL A 143 -10.67 -5.87 -9.44
CA VAL A 143 -11.99 -6.44 -9.16
C VAL A 143 -13.03 -6.17 -10.25
N THR A 144 -12.60 -5.71 -11.42
CA THR A 144 -13.47 -5.38 -12.57
C THR A 144 -14.41 -6.54 -12.94
N SER A 145 -13.93 -7.78 -12.84
CA SER A 145 -14.71 -8.97 -13.23
C SER A 145 -15.74 -9.42 -12.19
N PHE A 146 -15.80 -8.81 -11.00
CA PHE A 146 -16.62 -9.29 -9.88
C PHE A 146 -17.96 -8.57 -9.71
N ASP A 147 -18.26 -7.56 -10.52
CA ASP A 147 -19.47 -6.72 -10.38
C ASP A 147 -19.70 -6.23 -8.94
N LEU A 148 -18.61 -5.84 -8.28
CA LEU A 148 -18.62 -5.39 -6.90
C LEU A 148 -18.69 -3.86 -6.85
N LYS A 149 -19.64 -3.34 -6.08
CA LYS A 149 -19.64 -1.92 -5.74
C LYS A 149 -18.67 -1.67 -4.59
N ILE A 150 -17.53 -1.07 -4.91
CA ILE A 150 -16.50 -0.73 -3.92
C ILE A 150 -16.58 0.76 -3.62
N ASP A 151 -16.88 1.15 -2.39
CA ASP A 151 -16.96 2.56 -2.02
C ASP A 151 -15.56 3.19 -1.86
N ASN A 152 -14.78 2.76 -0.86
CA ASN A 152 -13.45 3.30 -0.58
C ASN A 152 -12.31 2.29 -0.82
N GLY A 153 -12.63 1.02 -0.88
CA GLY A 153 -11.67 -0.08 -1.03
C GLY A 153 -12.25 -1.43 -0.66
N LEU A 154 -11.38 -2.42 -0.67
CA LEU A 154 -11.69 -3.83 -0.41
C LEU A 154 -10.97 -4.32 0.84
N LYS A 155 -11.59 -5.24 1.57
CA LYS A 155 -10.96 -5.98 2.66
C LYS A 155 -10.81 -7.44 2.25
N ILE A 156 -9.57 -7.92 2.17
CA ILE A 156 -9.24 -9.31 1.85
C ILE A 156 -8.82 -10.08 3.10
N ASP A 157 -9.08 -11.37 3.12
CA ASP A 157 -8.66 -12.25 4.21
C ASP A 157 -7.14 -12.48 4.16
N VAL A 158 -6.47 -12.34 5.29
CA VAL A 158 -5.02 -12.57 5.39
C VAL A 158 -4.67 -13.37 6.65
N ASP A 159 -3.63 -14.20 6.54
CA ASP A 159 -3.05 -14.82 7.73
C ASP A 159 -2.21 -13.79 8.48
N ILE A 160 -2.75 -13.30 9.60
CA ILE A 160 -2.12 -12.28 10.43
C ILE A 160 -0.79 -12.76 11.02
N ASN A 161 -0.68 -14.05 11.38
CA ASN A 161 0.56 -14.59 11.96
C ASN A 161 1.68 -14.67 10.90
N GLN A 162 1.31 -14.89 9.65
CA GLN A 162 2.26 -14.81 8.55
C GLN A 162 2.57 -13.36 8.20
N LEU A 163 1.57 -12.49 8.11
CA LEU A 163 1.73 -11.10 7.68
C LEU A 163 2.63 -10.31 8.63
N ILE A 164 2.40 -10.41 9.94
CA ILE A 164 3.07 -9.57 10.94
C ILE A 164 4.31 -10.30 11.48
N GLU A 165 5.47 -9.71 11.26
CA GLU A 165 6.71 -10.12 11.90
C GLU A 165 6.88 -9.42 13.24
N LYS A 166 6.64 -8.10 13.27
CA LYS A 166 6.83 -7.25 14.44
C LYS A 166 5.92 -6.02 14.34
N ILE A 167 5.59 -5.47 15.50
CA ILE A 167 4.87 -4.19 15.61
C ILE A 167 5.79 -3.17 16.27
N TYR A 168 5.98 -2.03 15.61
CA TYR A 168 6.66 -0.88 16.19
C TYR A 168 5.67 0.13 16.71
N ILE A 169 5.98 0.69 17.87
CA ILE A 169 5.29 1.82 18.49
C ILE A 169 6.04 3.09 18.12
N HIS A 170 5.30 4.14 17.80
CA HIS A 170 5.86 5.45 17.44
C HIS A 170 6.94 5.91 18.46
N PRO A 171 8.08 6.51 18.03
CA PRO A 171 9.20 6.85 18.91
C PRO A 171 8.80 7.78 20.08
N LYS A 172 7.87 8.70 19.85
CA LYS A 172 7.37 9.64 20.89
C LYS A 172 6.19 9.12 21.72
N SER A 173 5.80 7.85 21.53
CA SER A 173 4.69 7.28 22.30
C SER A 173 5.03 7.18 23.79
N GLU A 174 4.03 7.50 24.60
CA GLU A 174 4.10 7.26 26.04
C GLU A 174 3.89 5.77 26.38
N ASN A 175 4.35 5.37 27.56
CA ASN A 175 4.32 3.97 27.99
C ASN A 175 2.89 3.40 28.08
N TRP A 176 1.90 4.23 28.42
CA TRP A 176 0.51 3.79 28.49
C TRP A 176 0.01 3.30 27.14
N TYR A 177 0.38 3.95 26.03
CA TYR A 177 -0.02 3.54 24.68
C TYR A 177 0.61 2.22 24.29
N LYS A 178 1.91 2.04 24.56
CA LYS A 178 2.59 0.76 24.37
C LYS A 178 1.89 -0.37 25.12
N ASN A 179 1.58 -0.15 26.42
CA ASN A 179 0.90 -1.14 27.25
C ASN A 179 -0.49 -1.49 26.71
N LEU A 180 -1.24 -0.48 26.26
CA LEU A 180 -2.55 -0.67 25.62
C LEU A 180 -2.44 -1.57 24.38
N VAL A 181 -1.46 -1.33 23.52
CA VAL A 181 -1.23 -2.15 22.30
C VAL A 181 -0.87 -3.58 22.67
N ILE A 182 0.02 -3.78 23.66
CA ILE A 182 0.39 -5.12 24.14
C ILE A 182 -0.85 -5.87 24.64
N GLU A 183 -1.64 -5.22 25.52
CA GLU A 183 -2.86 -5.82 26.05
C GLU A 183 -3.88 -6.18 24.96
N LEU A 184 -4.07 -5.29 23.97
CA LEU A 184 -4.97 -5.53 22.85
C LEU A 184 -4.51 -6.74 22.02
N VAL A 185 -3.24 -6.81 21.67
CA VAL A 185 -2.67 -7.92 20.88
C VAL A 185 -2.85 -9.25 21.60
N GLN A 186 -2.55 -9.30 22.90
CA GLN A 186 -2.71 -10.49 23.74
C GLN A 186 -4.18 -10.91 23.89
N ARG A 187 -5.11 -9.96 24.10
CA ARG A 187 -6.56 -10.24 24.17
C ARG A 187 -7.12 -10.81 22.87
N LEU A 188 -6.54 -10.45 21.74
CA LEU A 188 -6.89 -10.98 20.43
C LEU A 188 -6.24 -12.35 20.13
N GLY A 189 -5.43 -12.86 21.07
CA GLY A 189 -4.79 -14.17 20.96
C GLY A 189 -3.53 -14.19 20.11
N PHE A 190 -2.87 -13.03 19.94
CA PHE A 190 -1.60 -12.94 19.22
C PHE A 190 -0.42 -12.77 20.18
N ASP A 191 0.76 -13.19 19.71
CA ASP A 191 2.04 -13.07 20.45
C ASP A 191 3.10 -12.43 19.56
N PHE A 192 2.80 -11.24 19.04
CA PHE A 192 3.76 -10.50 18.23
C PHE A 192 4.79 -9.79 19.11
N LYS A 193 6.03 -9.72 18.63
CA LYS A 193 7.04 -8.85 19.21
C LYS A 193 6.62 -7.39 19.04
N ILE A 194 6.49 -6.65 20.16
CA ILE A 194 6.10 -5.25 20.17
C ILE A 194 7.25 -4.42 20.76
N GLU A 195 7.82 -3.55 19.95
CA GLU A 195 8.95 -2.71 20.32
C GLU A 195 8.60 -1.24 20.13
N LYS A 196 9.16 -0.37 20.96
CA LYS A 196 9.16 1.07 20.68
C LYS A 196 10.26 1.34 19.67
N SER A 197 9.99 2.22 18.68
CA SER A 197 11.01 2.73 17.79
C SER A 197 12.18 3.34 18.57
N ASP A 198 13.40 3.11 18.12
CA ASP A 198 14.62 3.61 18.74
C ASP A 198 15.08 4.97 18.18
N LEU A 199 14.32 5.54 17.23
CA LEU A 199 14.64 6.83 16.60
C LEU A 199 14.74 8.03 17.57
N GLU A 200 14.23 7.88 18.79
CA GLU A 200 14.37 8.85 19.90
C GLU A 200 14.88 8.15 21.19
N SER A 201 15.74 7.16 21.05
CA SER A 201 16.44 6.57 22.18
C SER A 201 17.40 7.60 22.82
N ASP A 202 17.65 7.44 24.12
CA ASP A 202 18.57 8.31 24.86
C ASP A 202 19.96 8.26 24.23
N ILE A 203 20.54 9.45 24.06
CA ILE A 203 21.92 9.57 23.55
C ILE A 203 22.85 9.04 24.64
N LEU A 204 23.68 8.05 24.28
CA LEU A 204 24.75 7.58 25.14
C LEU A 204 25.87 8.64 25.14
N ILE A 205 25.87 9.55 26.14
CA ILE A 205 26.91 10.56 26.36
C ILE A 205 27.81 10.08 27.48
#